data_d4a41ae32a5e8332eed8db8d70a230ce
#
_entry.id   d4a41ae32a5e8332eed8db8d70a230ce
#
_cell.length_a   1.000
_cell.length_b   1.000
_cell.length_c   1.000
_cell.angle_alpha   90.00
_cell.angle_beta   90.00
_cell.angle_gamma   90.00
#
_symmetry.space_group_name_H-M   'P 1'
#
loop_
_entity.id
_entity.type
_entity.pdbx_description
1 polymer ?
#
loop_
_entity_poly.entity_id
_entity_poly.type
_entity_poly.pdbx_seq_one_letter_code
_entity_poly.pdbx_strand_id
1 'polypeptide(L)'
;MRLVLDPAEEAAHGIWLRQTPGAYEWWYFDAVSDNAEWALSCIWFLGNPFSPYYRFSAQSVPANPYAHNALFFALYRHGKLHAYHFTRFPVSQVSAAETVPLCLEFGPNTLSMPQPGVWRLDLADENGNGRSLVASLAFTGPPLSGGPAKDSPLGGDHSWLPIAPFCRVSGSLTLREERNPGAEHLSFSGTGYHDHNWGRLPFDAAIRDWSWARAALPGQRSVILYHVQPHRSPPVSHLLLFDAGRLIHHNAQAKVRLDKPVWNGFGTRYRSRLSVGGPDYQVVFQFGRRLDSSPFYIRALCDAEVCRQGRTETGHGIGEYLRPSPLSRRLVASAMKARIVER
;
A
#
# COMPACT_ATOMS: atom_id res chain seq x y z
N MET A 1 1.94 -15.52 5.55
CA MET A 1 1.98 -14.57 4.44
C MET A 1 2.54 -15.25 3.20
N ARG A 2 1.94 -15.01 2.05
CA ARG A 2 2.31 -15.59 0.75
C ARG A 2 2.70 -14.45 -0.20
N LEU A 3 3.89 -14.52 -0.79
CA LEU A 3 4.27 -13.68 -1.93
C LEU A 3 3.74 -14.35 -3.20
N VAL A 4 3.01 -13.61 -4.01
CA VAL A 4 2.51 -14.01 -5.33
C VAL A 4 3.27 -13.20 -6.38
N LEU A 5 3.77 -13.86 -7.41
CA LEU A 5 4.53 -13.25 -8.50
C LEU A 5 3.92 -13.58 -9.88
N ASP A 6 2.78 -14.25 -9.90
CA ASP A 6 2.03 -14.53 -11.10
C ASP A 6 0.76 -13.65 -11.16
N PRO A 7 0.69 -12.69 -12.10
CA PRO A 7 -0.50 -11.86 -12.27
C PRO A 7 -1.77 -12.64 -12.61
N ALA A 8 -1.66 -13.82 -13.19
CA ALA A 8 -2.81 -14.66 -13.49
C ALA A 8 -3.52 -15.15 -12.22
N GLU A 9 -2.81 -15.26 -11.10
CA GLU A 9 -3.42 -15.59 -9.81
C GLU A 9 -4.31 -14.46 -9.27
N GLU A 10 -4.07 -13.20 -9.64
CA GLU A 10 -4.91 -12.08 -9.23
C GLU A 10 -6.35 -12.28 -9.71
N ALA A 11 -6.52 -12.65 -10.99
CA ALA A 11 -7.83 -12.92 -11.58
C ALA A 11 -8.55 -14.11 -10.93
N ALA A 12 -7.80 -15.07 -10.40
CA ALA A 12 -8.36 -16.27 -9.78
C ALA A 12 -8.79 -16.06 -8.32
N HIS A 13 -8.17 -15.12 -7.59
CA HIS A 13 -8.33 -15.01 -6.15
C HIS A 13 -9.06 -13.73 -5.67
N GLY A 14 -9.05 -12.65 -6.43
CA GLY A 14 -9.63 -11.38 -6.01
C GLY A 14 -11.16 -11.42 -5.84
N ILE A 15 -11.87 -12.22 -6.61
CA ILE A 15 -13.33 -12.14 -6.73
C ILE A 15 -14.06 -13.01 -5.71
N TRP A 16 -13.62 -14.23 -5.47
CA TRP A 16 -14.32 -15.15 -4.59
C TRP A 16 -14.10 -14.89 -3.09
N LEU A 17 -13.00 -14.24 -2.72
CA LEU A 17 -12.76 -13.82 -1.33
C LEU A 17 -13.79 -12.83 -0.83
N ARG A 18 -14.38 -12.03 -1.71
CA ARG A 18 -15.40 -11.01 -1.38
C ARG A 18 -16.64 -11.59 -0.70
N GLN A 19 -17.01 -12.83 -1.04
CA GLN A 19 -18.14 -13.53 -0.43
C GLN A 19 -17.77 -14.32 0.81
N THR A 20 -16.47 -14.44 1.10
CA THR A 20 -16.00 -15.21 2.26
C THR A 20 -16.05 -14.34 3.50
N PRO A 21 -16.81 -14.72 4.54
CA PRO A 21 -16.86 -13.96 5.78
C PRO A 21 -15.47 -13.75 6.40
N GLY A 22 -15.21 -12.51 6.80
CA GLY A 22 -13.91 -12.12 7.36
C GLY A 22 -12.79 -11.94 6.33
N ALA A 23 -13.05 -12.11 5.03
CA ALA A 23 -12.07 -11.84 3.99
C ALA A 23 -11.83 -10.35 3.84
N TYR A 24 -10.67 -10.01 3.31
CA TYR A 24 -10.31 -8.65 2.92
C TYR A 24 -9.42 -8.68 1.69
N GLU A 25 -9.47 -7.61 0.90
CA GLU A 25 -8.50 -7.31 -0.14
C GLU A 25 -8.32 -5.81 -0.29
N TRP A 26 -7.15 -5.40 -0.79
CA TRP A 26 -6.92 -4.01 -1.13
C TRP A 26 -5.93 -3.86 -2.29
N TRP A 27 -6.18 -2.82 -3.07
CA TRP A 27 -5.27 -2.32 -4.12
C TRP A 27 -4.59 -1.06 -3.59
N TYR A 28 -3.29 -1.12 -3.48
CA TYR A 28 -2.45 -0.05 -2.96
C TYR A 28 -1.70 0.63 -4.10
N PHE A 29 -1.70 1.94 -4.08
CA PHE A 29 -0.94 2.80 -4.97
C PHE A 29 -0.19 3.82 -4.15
N ASP A 30 1.06 4.11 -4.54
CA ASP A 30 1.80 5.24 -4.04
C ASP A 30 2.64 5.88 -5.15
N ALA A 31 2.97 7.18 -4.97
CA ALA A 31 3.88 7.87 -5.86
C ALA A 31 4.64 8.97 -5.12
N VAL A 32 5.83 9.27 -5.65
CA VAL A 32 6.65 10.43 -5.28
C VAL A 32 6.92 11.22 -6.54
N SER A 33 6.71 12.55 -6.49
CA SER A 33 6.93 13.43 -7.64
C SER A 33 8.41 13.53 -8.01
N ASP A 34 8.68 13.83 -9.28
CA ASP A 34 10.04 13.93 -9.82
C ASP A 34 10.91 14.98 -9.09
N ASN A 35 10.29 16.04 -8.57
CA ASN A 35 10.95 17.07 -7.76
C ASN A 35 10.97 16.77 -6.25
N ALA A 36 10.47 15.60 -5.82
CA ALA A 36 10.32 15.19 -4.43
C ALA A 36 9.48 16.15 -3.55
N GLU A 37 8.76 17.09 -4.14
CA GLU A 37 7.88 18.01 -3.40
C GLU A 37 6.62 17.29 -2.91
N TRP A 38 6.07 16.42 -3.75
CA TRP A 38 4.81 15.74 -3.51
C TRP A 38 4.99 14.25 -3.34
N ALA A 39 4.21 13.68 -2.45
CA ALA A 39 3.99 12.25 -2.37
C ALA A 39 2.50 11.97 -2.21
N LEU A 40 2.03 10.84 -2.71
CA LEU A 40 0.64 10.42 -2.52
C LEU A 40 0.55 8.93 -2.20
N SER A 41 -0.57 8.54 -1.60
CA SER A 41 -0.97 7.14 -1.52
C SER A 41 -2.48 7.02 -1.64
N CYS A 42 -2.91 5.98 -2.35
CA CYS A 42 -4.32 5.66 -2.57
C CYS A 42 -4.53 4.17 -2.31
N ILE A 43 -5.59 3.82 -1.57
CA ILE A 43 -5.88 2.43 -1.24
C ILE A 43 -7.38 2.18 -1.40
N TRP A 44 -7.73 1.18 -2.19
CA TRP A 44 -9.08 0.69 -2.39
C TRP A 44 -9.27 -0.56 -1.55
N PHE A 45 -10.21 -0.56 -0.61
CA PHE A 45 -10.46 -1.68 0.29
C PHE A 45 -11.81 -2.34 0.00
N LEU A 46 -11.79 -3.64 -0.20
CA LEU A 46 -12.96 -4.50 -0.05
C LEU A 46 -12.78 -5.29 1.26
N GLY A 47 -13.62 -4.99 2.26
CA GLY A 47 -13.41 -5.53 3.60
C GLY A 47 -12.18 -4.95 4.28
N ASN A 48 -12.19 -3.67 4.60
CA ASN A 48 -11.03 -2.97 5.18
C ASN A 48 -10.58 -3.58 6.52
N PRO A 49 -9.43 -4.31 6.57
CA PRO A 49 -8.96 -5.00 7.78
C PRO A 49 -8.47 -4.07 8.88
N PHE A 50 -8.23 -2.79 8.55
CA PHE A 50 -7.83 -1.76 9.50
C PHE A 50 -9.02 -1.03 10.10
N SER A 51 -10.22 -1.18 9.50
CA SER A 51 -11.44 -0.55 9.99
C SER A 51 -11.88 -1.13 11.32
N PRO A 52 -12.09 -0.30 12.35
CA PRO A 52 -12.68 -0.77 13.60
C PRO A 52 -14.09 -1.31 13.41
N TYR A 53 -14.84 -0.81 12.44
CA TYR A 53 -16.17 -1.31 12.11
C TYR A 53 -16.13 -2.77 11.64
N TYR A 54 -15.22 -3.12 10.75
CA TYR A 54 -15.07 -4.48 10.23
C TYR A 54 -14.51 -5.43 11.28
N ARG A 55 -13.48 -5.00 12.00
CA ARG A 55 -12.83 -5.83 13.02
C ARG A 55 -13.77 -6.21 14.16
N PHE A 56 -14.61 -5.28 14.62
CA PHE A 56 -15.56 -5.55 15.70
C PHE A 56 -16.78 -6.34 15.23
N SER A 57 -17.26 -6.13 14.01
CA SER A 57 -18.37 -6.93 13.46
C SER A 57 -17.93 -8.40 13.24
N ALA A 58 -16.68 -8.64 12.87
CA ALA A 58 -16.14 -9.99 12.66
C ALA A 58 -15.98 -10.81 13.96
N GLN A 59 -16.14 -10.21 15.15
CA GLN A 59 -16.06 -10.92 16.43
C GLN A 59 -17.38 -11.62 16.81
N SER A 60 -18.50 -11.17 16.33
CA SER A 60 -19.84 -11.65 16.74
C SER A 60 -20.56 -12.44 15.67
N VAL A 61 -20.33 -12.13 14.41
CA VAL A 61 -20.91 -12.85 13.24
C VAL A 61 -19.85 -12.77 12.13
N PRO A 62 -19.70 -13.80 11.27
CA PRO A 62 -18.83 -13.68 10.09
C PRO A 62 -19.25 -12.48 9.25
N ALA A 63 -18.50 -11.38 9.35
CA ALA A 63 -18.87 -10.13 8.70
C ALA A 63 -18.67 -10.22 7.19
N ASN A 64 -19.64 -9.73 6.44
CA ASN A 64 -19.55 -9.62 4.99
C ASN A 64 -18.53 -8.52 4.62
N PRO A 65 -17.44 -8.82 3.88
CA PRO A 65 -16.46 -7.82 3.47
C PRO A 65 -17.08 -6.68 2.66
N TYR A 66 -18.08 -6.93 1.83
CA TYR A 66 -18.78 -5.89 1.06
C TYR A 66 -19.49 -4.82 1.89
N ALA A 67 -19.80 -5.09 3.14
CA ALA A 67 -20.36 -4.08 4.03
C ALA A 67 -19.29 -3.11 4.58
N HIS A 68 -18.02 -3.32 4.25
CA HIS A 68 -16.89 -2.59 4.84
C HIS A 68 -15.88 -2.10 3.79
N ASN A 69 -16.40 -1.58 2.68
CA ASN A 69 -15.59 -0.99 1.62
C ASN A 69 -15.13 0.40 2.01
N ALA A 70 -13.94 0.77 1.59
CA ALA A 70 -13.42 2.11 1.83
C ALA A 70 -12.40 2.52 0.77
N LEU A 71 -12.35 3.82 0.49
CA LEU A 71 -11.30 4.47 -0.27
C LEU A 71 -10.49 5.36 0.67
N PHE A 72 -9.20 5.16 0.65
CA PHE A 72 -8.23 6.02 1.31
C PHE A 72 -7.41 6.77 0.26
N PHE A 73 -7.27 8.08 0.44
CA PHE A 73 -6.35 8.90 -0.32
C PHE A 73 -5.65 9.90 0.58
N ALA A 74 -4.35 10.03 0.45
CA ALA A 74 -3.56 11.04 1.13
C ALA A 74 -2.55 11.66 0.18
N LEU A 75 -2.48 12.99 0.19
CA LEU A 75 -1.49 13.79 -0.51
C LEU A 75 -0.61 14.49 0.51
N TYR A 76 0.68 14.48 0.27
CA TYR A 76 1.68 15.08 1.14
C TYR A 76 2.50 16.09 0.34
N ARG A 77 2.72 17.27 0.92
CA ARG A 77 3.60 18.30 0.37
C ARG A 77 4.79 18.52 1.28
N HIS A 78 6.00 18.43 0.76
CA HIS A 78 7.25 18.51 1.56
C HIS A 78 7.22 17.61 2.81
N GLY A 79 6.61 16.41 2.67
CA GLY A 79 6.48 15.44 3.74
C GLY A 79 5.49 15.80 4.84
N LYS A 80 4.62 16.78 4.64
CA LYS A 80 3.49 17.12 5.54
C LYS A 80 2.18 16.76 4.87
N LEU A 81 1.24 16.23 5.64
CA LEU A 81 -0.09 15.94 5.16
C LEU A 81 -0.76 17.21 4.62
N HIS A 82 -1.17 17.18 3.37
CA HIS A 82 -1.80 18.29 2.65
C HIS A 82 -3.28 18.02 2.39
N ALA A 83 -3.64 16.82 1.93
CA ALA A 83 -5.02 16.38 1.82
C ALA A 83 -5.18 14.94 2.34
N TYR A 84 -6.34 14.67 2.94
CA TYR A 84 -6.66 13.37 3.52
C TYR A 84 -8.13 13.06 3.31
N HIS A 85 -8.40 11.96 2.64
CA HIS A 85 -9.74 11.44 2.38
C HIS A 85 -9.76 9.97 2.79
N PHE A 86 -10.71 9.59 3.64
CA PHE A 86 -10.92 8.22 4.03
C PHE A 86 -12.43 7.99 4.15
N THR A 87 -13.02 7.47 3.11
CA THR A 87 -14.45 7.39 2.91
C THR A 87 -14.90 5.93 2.85
N ARG A 88 -15.95 5.58 3.61
CA ARG A 88 -16.65 4.30 3.53
C ARG A 88 -17.80 4.42 2.56
N PHE A 89 -17.99 3.36 1.78
CA PHE A 89 -19.07 3.26 0.81
C PHE A 89 -19.99 2.08 1.16
N PRO A 90 -21.33 2.27 1.15
CA PRO A 90 -22.29 1.19 1.29
C PRO A 90 -22.23 0.27 0.07
N VAL A 91 -22.70 -0.96 0.23
CA VAL A 91 -22.69 -1.99 -0.85
C VAL A 91 -23.38 -1.47 -2.11
N SER A 92 -24.44 -0.69 -1.97
CA SER A 92 -25.20 -0.12 -3.09
C SER A 92 -24.41 0.88 -3.97
N GLN A 93 -23.28 1.36 -3.48
CA GLN A 93 -22.38 2.29 -4.20
C GLN A 93 -21.08 1.62 -4.64
N VAL A 94 -20.98 0.31 -4.52
CA VAL A 94 -19.75 -0.42 -4.86
C VAL A 94 -20.03 -1.40 -5.99
N SER A 95 -19.29 -1.24 -7.07
CA SER A 95 -19.23 -2.18 -8.19
C SER A 95 -17.81 -2.67 -8.37
N ALA A 96 -17.65 -3.93 -8.70
CA ALA A 96 -16.37 -4.51 -9.00
C ALA A 96 -16.53 -5.52 -10.14
N ALA A 97 -15.84 -5.29 -11.24
CA ALA A 97 -15.83 -6.20 -12.35
C ALA A 97 -15.31 -7.58 -11.92
N GLU A 98 -16.02 -8.60 -12.31
CA GLU A 98 -15.66 -10.01 -12.02
C GLU A 98 -14.67 -10.57 -13.05
N THR A 99 -14.36 -9.80 -14.08
CA THR A 99 -13.51 -10.20 -15.21
C THR A 99 -12.38 -9.20 -15.42
N VAL A 100 -11.29 -9.65 -16.02
CA VAL A 100 -10.23 -8.76 -16.51
C VAL A 100 -10.75 -8.03 -17.76
N PRO A 101 -10.58 -6.69 -17.89
CA PRO A 101 -9.73 -5.82 -17.06
C PRO A 101 -10.37 -5.43 -15.72
N LEU A 102 -9.54 -5.22 -14.71
CA LEU A 102 -9.97 -4.73 -13.40
C LEU A 102 -10.74 -3.41 -13.54
N CYS A 103 -11.91 -3.35 -12.91
CA CYS A 103 -12.65 -2.12 -12.72
C CYS A 103 -13.33 -2.14 -11.36
N LEU A 104 -13.01 -1.18 -10.50
CA LEU A 104 -13.65 -0.96 -9.22
C LEU A 104 -14.29 0.42 -9.22
N GLU A 105 -15.54 0.49 -8.78
CA GLU A 105 -16.30 1.73 -8.63
C GLU A 105 -16.76 1.85 -7.19
N PHE A 106 -16.39 2.96 -6.53
CA PHE A 106 -16.81 3.29 -5.17
C PHE A 106 -17.47 4.68 -5.20
N GLY A 107 -18.80 4.71 -5.35
CA GLY A 107 -19.54 5.93 -5.64
C GLY A 107 -19.01 6.57 -6.94
N PRO A 108 -18.55 7.83 -6.89
CA PRO A 108 -18.03 8.52 -8.07
C PRO A 108 -16.55 8.20 -8.38
N ASN A 109 -15.93 7.32 -7.61
CA ASN A 109 -14.51 7.01 -7.75
C ASN A 109 -14.33 5.72 -8.54
N THR A 110 -13.37 5.70 -9.46
CA THR A 110 -13.09 4.55 -10.34
C THR A 110 -11.60 4.21 -10.33
N LEU A 111 -11.30 2.93 -10.12
CA LEU A 111 -10.02 2.32 -10.43
C LEU A 111 -10.22 1.41 -11.64
N SER A 112 -9.49 1.64 -12.71
CA SER A 112 -9.59 0.86 -13.93
C SER A 112 -8.22 0.52 -14.53
N MET A 113 -8.17 -0.57 -15.31
CA MET A 113 -7.01 -0.93 -16.14
C MET A 113 -7.45 -0.93 -17.61
N PRO A 114 -7.48 0.24 -18.28
CA PRO A 114 -7.98 0.38 -19.65
C PRO A 114 -7.16 -0.41 -20.68
N GLN A 115 -5.89 -0.66 -20.36
CA GLN A 115 -4.99 -1.53 -21.15
C GLN A 115 -3.92 -2.11 -20.23
N PRO A 116 -3.31 -3.24 -20.58
CA PRO A 116 -2.24 -3.86 -19.80
C PRO A 116 -1.13 -2.86 -19.45
N GLY A 117 -0.76 -2.81 -18.16
CA GLY A 117 0.29 -1.91 -17.67
C GLY A 117 -0.13 -0.45 -17.48
N VAL A 118 -1.41 -0.12 -17.61
CA VAL A 118 -1.95 1.21 -17.31
C VAL A 118 -3.08 1.10 -16.31
N TRP A 119 -2.90 1.64 -15.13
CA TRP A 119 -3.93 1.77 -14.09
C TRP A 119 -4.34 3.23 -14.00
N ARG A 120 -5.63 3.47 -14.03
CA ARG A 120 -6.21 4.81 -13.96
C ARG A 120 -7.04 4.93 -12.68
N LEU A 121 -6.78 5.98 -11.93
CA LEU A 121 -7.52 6.37 -10.74
C LEU A 121 -8.24 7.68 -11.03
N ASP A 122 -9.55 7.64 -11.15
CA ASP A 122 -10.40 8.82 -11.24
C ASP A 122 -11.14 8.97 -9.91
N LEU A 123 -10.84 10.03 -9.18
CA LEU A 123 -11.34 10.27 -7.84
C LEU A 123 -12.17 11.53 -7.80
N ALA A 124 -13.31 11.46 -7.12
CA ALA A 124 -14.15 12.60 -6.79
C ALA A 124 -14.71 12.38 -5.39
N ASP A 125 -14.03 12.91 -4.38
CA ASP A 125 -14.39 12.69 -2.99
C ASP A 125 -14.45 13.99 -2.18
N GLU A 126 -15.31 14.00 -1.19
CA GLU A 126 -15.49 15.12 -0.26
C GLU A 126 -15.34 14.59 1.16
N ASN A 127 -14.43 15.19 1.93
CA ASN A 127 -14.29 14.80 3.32
C ASN A 127 -15.27 15.56 4.23
N GLY A 128 -15.47 15.04 5.43
CA GLY A 128 -16.41 15.61 6.40
C GLY A 128 -16.08 17.03 6.89
N ASN A 129 -15.00 17.65 6.43
CA ASN A 129 -14.55 19.00 6.80
C ASN A 129 -14.74 20.02 5.66
N GLY A 130 -15.56 19.71 4.65
CA GLY A 130 -15.81 20.60 3.51
C GLY A 130 -14.59 20.74 2.57
N ARG A 131 -13.73 19.73 2.52
CA ARG A 131 -12.64 19.64 1.53
C ARG A 131 -13.01 18.64 0.48
N SER A 132 -12.94 19.04 -0.78
CA SER A 132 -13.17 18.15 -1.91
C SER A 132 -11.89 17.91 -2.70
N LEU A 133 -11.80 16.69 -3.24
CA LEU A 133 -10.74 16.23 -4.11
C LEU A 133 -11.33 15.77 -5.43
N VAL A 134 -10.80 16.26 -6.53
CA VAL A 134 -10.98 15.65 -7.84
C VAL A 134 -9.60 15.32 -8.37
N ALA A 135 -9.36 14.07 -8.74
CA ALA A 135 -8.07 13.64 -9.26
C ALA A 135 -8.26 12.67 -10.44
N SER A 136 -7.39 12.79 -11.42
CA SER A 136 -7.24 11.80 -12.50
C SER A 136 -5.77 11.48 -12.65
N LEU A 137 -5.39 10.27 -12.25
CA LEU A 137 -4.01 9.80 -12.19
C LEU A 137 -3.85 8.53 -13.03
N ALA A 138 -2.81 8.50 -13.86
CA ALA A 138 -2.40 7.32 -14.61
C ALA A 138 -1.08 6.78 -14.04
N PHE A 139 -1.10 5.51 -13.64
CA PHE A 139 0.08 4.73 -13.28
C PHE A 139 0.43 3.84 -14.47
N THR A 140 1.54 4.11 -15.12
CA THR A 140 1.97 3.38 -16.31
C THR A 140 3.28 2.69 -16.05
N GLY A 141 3.30 1.38 -16.19
CA GLY A 141 4.49 0.57 -15.97
C GLY A 141 4.43 -0.74 -16.74
N PRO A 142 5.59 -1.36 -16.97
CA PRO A 142 5.61 -2.68 -17.54
C PRO A 142 4.90 -3.66 -16.60
N PRO A 143 4.08 -4.59 -17.14
CA PRO A 143 3.47 -5.62 -16.33
C PRO A 143 4.52 -6.51 -15.69
N LEU A 144 4.20 -7.05 -14.52
CA LEU A 144 5.05 -8.02 -13.84
C LEU A 144 5.33 -9.23 -14.76
N SER A 145 6.58 -9.63 -14.84
CA SER A 145 7.01 -10.78 -15.65
C SER A 145 8.19 -11.52 -15.01
N GLY A 146 8.35 -12.81 -15.35
CA GLY A 146 9.54 -13.60 -15.01
C GLY A 146 9.63 -14.06 -13.55
N GLY A 147 8.56 -13.99 -12.78
CA GLY A 147 8.50 -14.57 -11.44
C GLY A 147 8.37 -16.10 -11.54
N PRO A 148 9.04 -16.87 -10.66
CA PRO A 148 8.72 -18.27 -10.53
C PRO A 148 7.28 -18.43 -10.05
N ALA A 149 6.46 -19.13 -10.80
CA ALA A 149 5.09 -19.50 -10.47
C ALA A 149 5.01 -20.50 -9.29
N LYS A 150 5.88 -20.39 -8.30
CA LYS A 150 5.91 -21.33 -7.19
C LYS A 150 5.60 -20.63 -5.87
N ASP A 151 4.53 -21.12 -5.29
CA ASP A 151 4.14 -20.92 -3.91
C ASP A 151 5.34 -20.76 -2.99
N SER A 152 5.51 -19.60 -2.43
CA SER A 152 6.23 -19.52 -1.17
C SER A 152 5.38 -20.26 -0.13
N PRO A 153 5.87 -21.32 0.53
CA PRO A 153 5.09 -22.19 1.42
C PRO A 153 4.69 -21.50 2.74
N LEU A 154 4.59 -20.21 2.75
CA LEU A 154 4.11 -19.45 3.88
C LEU A 154 2.60 -19.54 3.91
N GLY A 155 2.11 -20.70 4.36
CA GLY A 155 0.73 -20.88 4.74
C GLY A 155 0.33 -19.81 5.75
N GLY A 156 -0.30 -18.78 5.27
CA GLY A 156 -0.79 -17.66 6.07
C GLY A 156 -1.96 -17.01 5.35
N ASP A 157 -2.89 -16.51 6.14
CA ASP A 157 -4.13 -15.91 5.68
C ASP A 157 -3.94 -14.54 5.00
N HIS A 158 -2.73 -14.18 4.57
CA HIS A 158 -2.40 -12.93 3.88
C HIS A 158 -1.47 -13.17 2.67
N SER A 159 -1.91 -12.70 1.51
CA SER A 159 -1.17 -12.74 0.25
C SER A 159 -0.83 -11.33 -0.22
N TRP A 160 0.27 -11.20 -0.94
CA TRP A 160 0.77 -9.95 -1.49
C TRP A 160 1.32 -10.19 -2.92
N LEU A 161 0.87 -9.37 -3.86
CA LEU A 161 1.29 -9.36 -5.26
C LEU A 161 1.75 -7.95 -5.65
N PRO A 162 3.05 -7.72 -5.90
CA PRO A 162 3.55 -6.46 -6.45
C PRO A 162 3.26 -6.39 -7.96
N ILE A 163 2.06 -5.93 -8.35
CA ILE A 163 1.57 -5.92 -9.73
C ILE A 163 2.43 -5.05 -10.63
N ALA A 164 2.75 -3.85 -10.17
CA ALA A 164 3.58 -2.90 -10.91
C ALA A 164 4.67 -2.36 -9.98
N PRO A 165 5.81 -3.05 -9.93
CA PRO A 165 6.91 -2.70 -9.04
C PRO A 165 7.57 -1.36 -9.38
N PHE A 166 7.35 -0.85 -10.58
CA PHE A 166 7.73 0.48 -11.04
C PHE A 166 6.65 1.03 -11.96
N CYS A 167 6.20 2.28 -11.70
CA CYS A 167 5.32 3.04 -12.58
C CYS A 167 5.87 4.44 -12.82
N ARG A 168 5.67 4.98 -14.03
CA ARG A 168 5.57 6.41 -14.25
C ARG A 168 4.16 6.83 -13.86
N VAL A 169 4.06 7.93 -13.13
CA VAL A 169 2.77 8.46 -12.68
C VAL A 169 2.60 9.86 -13.23
N SER A 170 1.46 10.11 -13.85
CA SER A 170 1.10 11.44 -14.36
C SER A 170 -0.39 11.69 -14.16
N GLY A 171 -0.76 12.94 -14.06
CA GLY A 171 -2.16 13.34 -13.96
C GLY A 171 -2.35 14.69 -13.29
N SER A 172 -3.59 14.95 -12.89
CA SER A 172 -3.98 16.22 -12.28
C SER A 172 -4.80 15.97 -11.01
N LEU A 173 -4.66 16.87 -10.06
CA LEU A 173 -5.48 16.93 -8.86
C LEU A 173 -6.03 18.35 -8.70
N THR A 174 -7.26 18.43 -8.24
CA THR A 174 -7.90 19.70 -7.87
C THR A 174 -8.41 19.56 -6.44
N LEU A 175 -7.93 20.42 -5.56
CA LEU A 175 -8.35 20.50 -4.17
C LEU A 175 -9.16 21.77 -3.97
N ARG A 176 -10.27 21.68 -3.24
CA ARG A 176 -11.09 22.82 -2.86
C ARG A 176 -11.39 22.75 -1.36
N GLU A 177 -11.40 23.89 -0.73
CA GLU A 177 -11.86 24.05 0.65
C GLU A 177 -13.10 24.93 0.67
N GLU A 178 -14.15 24.53 1.35
CA GLU A 178 -15.41 25.28 1.45
C GLU A 178 -15.19 26.73 1.91
N ARG A 179 -14.24 26.93 2.81
CA ARG A 179 -13.90 28.27 3.37
C ARG A 179 -12.97 29.09 2.48
N ASN A 180 -12.39 28.50 1.46
CA ASN A 180 -11.52 29.18 0.50
C ASN A 180 -12.00 28.84 -0.92
N PRO A 181 -12.73 29.77 -1.59
CA PRO A 181 -13.34 29.49 -2.89
C PRO A 181 -12.34 29.27 -4.04
N GLY A 182 -11.04 29.49 -3.80
CA GLY A 182 -9.98 29.17 -4.76
C GLY A 182 -9.73 27.66 -4.83
N ALA A 183 -9.71 27.11 -6.04
CA ALA A 183 -9.26 25.74 -6.26
C ALA A 183 -7.73 25.70 -6.39
N GLU A 184 -7.08 24.79 -5.67
CA GLU A 184 -5.67 24.47 -5.89
C GLU A 184 -5.59 23.40 -6.98
N HIS A 185 -4.90 23.72 -8.08
CA HIS A 185 -4.67 22.79 -9.20
C HIS A 185 -3.22 22.32 -9.18
N LEU A 186 -3.04 21.01 -9.19
CA LEU A 186 -1.75 20.34 -9.18
C LEU A 186 -1.62 19.44 -10.40
N SER A 187 -0.57 19.62 -11.18
CA SER A 187 -0.12 18.64 -12.17
C SER A 187 0.91 17.73 -11.51
N PHE A 188 0.67 16.43 -11.52
CA PHE A 188 1.55 15.44 -10.92
C PHE A 188 2.35 14.71 -11.99
N SER A 189 3.66 14.60 -11.79
CA SER A 189 4.58 13.75 -12.55
C SER A 189 5.57 13.12 -11.59
N GLY A 190 5.74 11.81 -11.67
CA GLY A 190 6.60 11.12 -10.71
C GLY A 190 6.80 9.64 -10.98
N THR A 191 7.33 8.94 -10.00
CA THR A 191 7.47 7.49 -9.99
C THR A 191 6.58 6.88 -8.91
N GLY A 192 5.96 5.75 -9.22
CA GLY A 192 5.02 5.08 -8.33
C GLY A 192 5.15 3.58 -8.30
N TYR A 193 4.24 2.98 -7.58
CA TYR A 193 4.14 1.57 -7.30
C TYR A 193 2.67 1.16 -7.16
N HIS A 194 2.39 -0.09 -7.49
CA HIS A 194 1.07 -0.68 -7.29
C HIS A 194 1.18 -2.14 -6.85
N ASP A 195 0.42 -2.50 -5.82
CA ASP A 195 0.25 -3.88 -5.40
C ASP A 195 -1.20 -4.23 -5.06
N HIS A 196 -1.46 -5.53 -4.99
CA HIS A 196 -2.70 -6.10 -4.53
C HIS A 196 -2.43 -7.04 -3.35
N ASN A 197 -3.26 -6.93 -2.32
CA ASN A 197 -3.18 -7.74 -1.12
C ASN A 197 -4.55 -8.34 -0.79
N TRP A 198 -4.57 -9.56 -0.29
CA TRP A 198 -5.79 -10.22 0.15
C TRP A 198 -5.54 -11.22 1.27
N GLY A 199 -6.59 -11.53 2.01
CA GLY A 199 -6.49 -12.47 3.12
C GLY A 199 -7.75 -12.57 3.96
N ARG A 200 -7.61 -13.01 5.21
CA ARG A 200 -8.69 -13.20 6.18
C ARG A 200 -8.38 -12.57 7.53
N LEU A 201 -9.42 -12.09 8.20
CA LEU A 201 -9.36 -11.65 9.58
C LEU A 201 -9.35 -12.86 10.56
N PRO A 202 -8.77 -12.70 11.75
CA PRO A 202 -8.12 -11.49 12.25
C PRO A 202 -6.67 -11.36 11.75
N PHE A 203 -6.37 -10.25 11.13
CA PHE A 203 -5.06 -9.95 10.55
C PHE A 203 -3.91 -9.95 11.59
N ASP A 204 -4.21 -9.50 12.80
CA ASP A 204 -3.27 -9.45 13.93
C ASP A 204 -3.07 -10.78 14.67
N ALA A 205 -3.82 -11.82 14.33
CA ALA A 205 -3.59 -13.14 14.94
C ALA A 205 -2.31 -13.80 14.40
N ALA A 206 -1.99 -13.57 13.15
CA ALA A 206 -0.82 -14.15 12.48
C ALA A 206 0.40 -13.23 12.53
N ILE A 207 0.21 -11.92 12.36
CA ILE A 207 1.27 -10.93 12.16
C ILE A 207 1.43 -10.06 13.41
N ARG A 208 2.64 -10.06 13.98
CA ARG A 208 3.02 -9.17 15.08
C ARG A 208 3.33 -7.76 14.56
N ASP A 209 4.16 -7.67 13.53
CA ASP A 209 4.50 -6.44 12.83
C ASP A 209 5.12 -6.75 11.46
N TRP A 210 5.14 -5.74 10.59
CA TRP A 210 5.91 -5.78 9.37
C TRP A 210 6.61 -4.45 9.08
N SER A 211 7.70 -4.56 8.33
CA SER A 211 8.36 -3.43 7.66
C SER A 211 8.34 -3.70 6.17
N TRP A 212 7.87 -2.74 5.41
CA TRP A 212 7.89 -2.76 3.96
C TRP A 212 8.59 -1.50 3.45
N ALA A 213 9.34 -1.62 2.37
CA ALA A 213 9.99 -0.50 1.71
C ALA A 213 10.14 -0.78 0.23
N ARG A 214 9.91 0.26 -0.57
CA ARG A 214 10.18 0.22 -2.00
C ARG A 214 10.92 1.47 -2.41
N ALA A 215 11.76 1.38 -3.44
CA ALA A 215 12.35 2.53 -4.10
C ALA A 215 12.43 2.33 -5.60
N ALA A 216 12.13 3.40 -6.35
CA ALA A 216 12.42 3.48 -7.76
C ALA A 216 13.90 3.77 -7.96
N LEU A 217 14.55 2.98 -8.80
CA LEU A 217 15.95 3.12 -9.21
C LEU A 217 16.03 3.67 -10.64
N PRO A 218 17.17 4.18 -11.10
CA PRO A 218 17.35 4.60 -12.49
C PRO A 218 17.01 3.50 -13.50
N GLY A 219 16.52 3.87 -14.69
CA GLY A 219 16.27 2.93 -15.79
C GLY A 219 15.06 2.02 -15.61
N GLN A 220 13.97 2.49 -15.00
CA GLN A 220 12.75 1.72 -14.75
C GLN A 220 12.96 0.49 -13.83
N ARG A 221 13.96 0.55 -13.00
CA ARG A 221 14.23 -0.49 -12.01
C ARG A 221 13.63 -0.13 -10.67
N SER A 222 13.39 -1.15 -9.85
CA SER A 222 12.92 -0.97 -8.49
C SER A 222 13.48 -2.03 -7.56
N VAL A 223 13.55 -1.67 -6.28
CA VAL A 223 13.89 -2.58 -5.19
C VAL A 223 12.79 -2.55 -4.15
N ILE A 224 12.38 -3.73 -3.68
CA ILE A 224 11.34 -3.88 -2.67
C ILE A 224 11.83 -4.83 -1.58
N LEU A 225 11.62 -4.43 -0.34
CA LEU A 225 11.81 -5.28 0.84
C LEU A 225 10.48 -5.45 1.55
N TYR A 226 10.10 -6.69 1.80
CA TYR A 226 8.99 -7.02 2.68
C TYR A 226 9.48 -7.93 3.81
N HIS A 227 9.48 -7.41 5.02
CA HIS A 227 9.92 -8.11 6.23
C HIS A 227 8.75 -8.21 7.21
N VAL A 228 8.30 -9.42 7.45
CA VAL A 228 7.16 -9.73 8.33
C VAL A 228 7.65 -10.50 9.55
N GLN A 229 7.24 -10.07 10.72
CA GLN A 229 7.44 -10.78 11.97
C GLN A 229 6.14 -11.44 12.41
N PRO A 230 5.98 -12.74 12.25
CA PRO A 230 4.87 -13.48 12.83
C PRO A 230 4.96 -13.56 14.36
N HIS A 231 3.84 -13.91 15.02
CA HIS A 231 3.84 -14.09 16.48
C HIS A 231 4.63 -15.31 16.97
N ARG A 232 4.60 -16.41 16.19
CA ARG A 232 5.04 -17.74 16.67
C ARG A 232 6.10 -18.41 15.79
N SER A 233 6.55 -17.75 14.74
CA SER A 233 7.55 -18.29 13.81
C SER A 233 8.65 -17.28 13.53
N PRO A 234 9.79 -17.72 12.96
CA PRO A 234 10.86 -16.82 12.53
C PRO A 234 10.35 -15.75 11.56
N PRO A 235 11.05 -14.61 11.47
CA PRO A 235 10.75 -13.60 10.46
C PRO A 235 10.79 -14.16 9.05
N VAL A 236 9.91 -13.63 8.22
CA VAL A 236 9.87 -13.91 6.77
C VAL A 236 10.24 -12.65 6.04
N SER A 237 11.18 -12.74 5.10
CA SER A 237 11.66 -11.57 4.38
C SER A 237 11.85 -11.88 2.92
N HIS A 238 11.35 -11.00 2.07
CA HIS A 238 11.53 -11.05 0.62
C HIS A 238 12.25 -9.77 0.19
N LEU A 239 13.42 -9.90 -0.41
CA LEU A 239 14.07 -8.83 -1.16
C LEU A 239 13.88 -9.10 -2.64
N LEU A 240 13.29 -8.16 -3.36
CA LEU A 240 12.98 -8.25 -4.78
C LEU A 240 13.66 -7.09 -5.51
N LEU A 241 14.32 -7.38 -6.63
CA LEU A 241 14.78 -6.38 -7.58
C LEU A 241 14.13 -6.63 -8.93
N PHE A 242 13.63 -5.56 -9.53
CA PHE A 242 12.98 -5.58 -10.83
C PHE A 242 13.70 -4.67 -11.81
N ASP A 243 13.66 -5.06 -13.08
CA ASP A 243 14.10 -4.28 -14.23
C ASP A 243 13.00 -4.33 -15.28
N ALA A 244 12.41 -3.18 -15.60
CA ALA A 244 11.28 -3.05 -16.51
C ALA A 244 10.16 -4.09 -16.27
N GLY A 245 9.74 -4.25 -15.01
CA GLY A 245 8.71 -5.21 -14.58
C GLY A 245 9.18 -6.66 -14.48
N ARG A 246 10.38 -6.98 -14.97
CA ARG A 246 10.96 -8.32 -14.87
C ARG A 246 11.68 -8.50 -13.53
N LEU A 247 11.36 -9.57 -12.82
CA LEU A 247 12.10 -9.95 -11.60
C LEU A 247 13.52 -10.43 -11.98
N ILE A 248 14.56 -9.69 -11.53
CA ILE A 248 15.98 -10.00 -11.80
C ILE A 248 16.71 -10.54 -10.59
N HIS A 249 16.15 -10.38 -9.39
CA HIS A 249 16.68 -10.95 -8.16
C HIS A 249 15.59 -11.16 -7.14
N HIS A 250 15.56 -12.32 -6.52
CA HIS A 250 14.67 -12.65 -5.41
C HIS A 250 15.45 -13.39 -4.33
N ASN A 251 15.48 -12.80 -3.13
CA ASN A 251 15.93 -13.51 -1.93
C ASN A 251 14.74 -13.70 -0.99
N ALA A 252 14.20 -14.93 -0.95
CA ALA A 252 13.03 -15.30 -0.15
C ALA A 252 13.35 -15.51 1.34
N GLN A 253 14.63 -15.48 1.72
CA GLN A 253 15.11 -15.66 3.10
C GLN A 253 16.11 -14.55 3.46
N ALA A 254 15.82 -13.34 3.02
CA ALA A 254 16.68 -12.18 3.24
C ALA A 254 16.92 -11.96 4.74
N LYS A 255 18.19 -12.00 5.14
CA LYS A 255 18.57 -11.68 6.52
C LYS A 255 18.57 -10.17 6.67
N VAL A 256 17.50 -9.65 7.27
CA VAL A 256 17.32 -8.21 7.48
C VAL A 256 18.00 -7.80 8.77
N ARG A 257 18.97 -6.92 8.68
CA ARG A 257 19.53 -6.21 9.83
C ARG A 257 18.66 -4.99 10.13
N LEU A 258 18.17 -4.94 11.33
CA LEU A 258 17.32 -3.87 11.84
C LEU A 258 18.15 -2.98 12.77
N ASP A 259 18.26 -1.70 12.45
CA ASP A 259 18.96 -0.75 13.32
C ASP A 259 18.16 -0.47 14.61
N LYS A 260 18.75 0.35 15.50
CA LYS A 260 18.10 0.74 16.75
C LYS A 260 16.71 1.31 16.49
N PRO A 261 15.73 0.95 17.32
CA PRO A 261 14.37 1.45 17.16
C PRO A 261 14.31 2.96 17.42
N VAL A 262 13.47 3.63 16.66
CA VAL A 262 13.05 5.01 16.91
C VAL A 262 11.58 5.02 17.34
N TRP A 263 11.18 6.06 18.07
CA TRP A 263 9.82 6.23 18.53
C TRP A 263 9.08 7.27 17.72
N ASN A 264 7.80 7.05 17.50
CA ASN A 264 6.91 8.13 17.10
C ASN A 264 6.25 8.77 18.33
N GLY A 265 5.53 9.89 18.14
CA GLY A 265 4.82 10.57 19.23
C GLY A 265 3.66 9.76 19.84
N PHE A 266 3.29 8.62 19.26
CA PHE A 266 2.20 7.73 19.71
C PHE A 266 2.68 6.46 20.42
N GLY A 267 3.96 6.37 20.76
CA GLY A 267 4.53 5.21 21.46
C GLY A 267 4.79 3.99 20.55
N THR A 268 4.72 4.14 19.23
CA THR A 268 5.11 3.07 18.30
C THR A 268 6.62 3.10 18.08
N ARG A 269 7.25 1.94 18.29
CA ARG A 269 8.67 1.72 17.96
C ARG A 269 8.79 1.09 16.60
N TYR A 270 9.58 1.68 15.73
CA TYR A 270 9.87 1.17 14.39
C TYR A 270 11.36 1.30 14.08
N ARG A 271 11.80 0.68 13.02
CA ARG A 271 13.20 0.77 12.54
C ARG A 271 13.26 1.75 11.39
N SER A 272 14.09 2.77 11.50
CA SER A 272 14.26 3.76 10.44
C SER A 272 15.28 3.36 9.38
N ARG A 273 16.06 2.31 9.65
CA ARG A 273 17.04 1.77 8.71
C ARG A 273 16.94 0.26 8.68
N LEU A 274 16.85 -0.28 7.48
CA LEU A 274 16.79 -1.71 7.19
C LEU A 274 17.91 -2.02 6.21
N SER A 275 18.71 -3.04 6.48
CA SER A 275 19.74 -3.47 5.53
C SER A 275 19.69 -4.96 5.30
N VAL A 276 19.95 -5.35 4.05
CA VAL A 276 20.02 -6.74 3.61
C VAL A 276 21.32 -6.93 2.86
N GLY A 277 22.11 -7.93 3.25
CA GLY A 277 23.35 -8.28 2.58
C GLY A 277 23.35 -9.72 2.11
N GLY A 278 24.04 -9.95 0.99
CA GLY A 278 24.38 -11.25 0.43
C GLY A 278 25.81 -11.24 -0.08
N PRO A 279 26.31 -12.36 -0.65
CA PRO A 279 27.69 -12.44 -1.14
C PRO A 279 28.03 -11.33 -2.16
N ASP A 280 27.08 -11.01 -3.05
CA ASP A 280 27.32 -10.15 -4.22
C ASP A 280 26.46 -8.88 -4.21
N TYR A 281 25.75 -8.61 -3.10
CA TYR A 281 24.91 -7.42 -3.00
C TYR A 281 24.76 -6.92 -1.57
N GLN A 282 24.49 -5.64 -1.45
CA GLN A 282 24.01 -4.97 -0.25
C GLN A 282 22.88 -4.01 -0.62
N VAL A 283 21.80 -4.04 0.13
CA VAL A 283 20.69 -3.10 -0.01
C VAL A 283 20.43 -2.45 1.34
N VAL A 284 20.30 -1.14 1.33
CA VAL A 284 20.00 -0.34 2.51
C VAL A 284 18.79 0.52 2.21
N PHE A 285 17.78 0.45 3.08
CA PHE A 285 16.64 1.35 3.08
C PHE A 285 16.73 2.27 4.27
N GLN A 286 16.61 3.56 4.04
CA GLN A 286 16.61 4.60 5.06
C GLN A 286 15.29 5.34 5.03
N PHE A 287 14.49 5.20 6.09
CA PHE A 287 13.26 5.97 6.28
C PHE A 287 13.63 7.38 6.72
N GLY A 288 13.27 8.32 5.91
CA GLY A 288 13.49 9.74 6.13
C GLY A 288 12.29 10.42 6.80
N ARG A 289 11.77 11.44 6.13
CA ARG A 289 10.63 12.21 6.65
C ARG A 289 9.37 11.37 6.74
N ARG A 290 8.75 11.35 7.92
CA ARG A 290 7.47 10.68 8.14
C ARG A 290 6.35 11.43 7.43
N LEU A 291 5.58 10.70 6.63
CA LEU A 291 4.39 11.16 5.93
C LEU A 291 3.14 10.96 6.79
N ASP A 292 3.03 9.77 7.39
CA ASP A 292 1.94 9.40 8.28
C ASP A 292 2.47 8.72 9.54
N SER A 293 1.77 8.91 10.66
CA SER A 293 2.18 8.38 11.95
C SER A 293 0.96 8.16 12.85
N SER A 294 0.83 6.93 13.34
CA SER A 294 -0.27 6.55 14.23
C SER A 294 0.21 5.55 15.29
N PRO A 295 -0.63 5.15 16.25
CA PRO A 295 -0.28 4.12 17.24
C PRO A 295 0.08 2.76 16.67
N PHE A 296 -0.28 2.48 15.41
CA PHE A 296 -0.10 1.17 14.79
C PHE A 296 0.61 1.23 13.43
N TYR A 297 0.78 2.42 12.84
CA TYR A 297 1.25 2.57 11.47
C TYR A 297 2.17 3.77 11.30
N ILE A 298 3.21 3.60 10.50
CA ILE A 298 4.14 4.64 10.04
C ILE A 298 4.27 4.51 8.54
N ARG A 299 4.18 5.64 7.84
CA ARG A 299 4.61 5.81 6.44
C ARG A 299 5.66 6.90 6.38
N ALA A 300 6.72 6.68 5.61
CA ALA A 300 7.80 7.64 5.47
C ALA A 300 8.31 7.68 4.02
N LEU A 301 8.88 8.79 3.61
CA LEU A 301 9.76 8.80 2.45
C LEU A 301 10.94 7.87 2.74
N CYS A 302 11.39 7.15 1.74
CA CYS A 302 12.42 6.14 1.87
C CYS A 302 13.47 6.31 0.77
N ASP A 303 14.72 6.41 1.19
CA ASP A 303 15.86 6.31 0.29
C ASP A 303 16.38 4.88 0.28
N ALA A 304 16.80 4.39 -0.86
CA ALA A 304 17.44 3.09 -0.99
C ALA A 304 18.79 3.23 -1.66
N GLU A 305 19.76 2.48 -1.16
CA GLU A 305 21.07 2.27 -1.78
C GLU A 305 21.19 0.79 -2.10
N VAL A 306 21.48 0.47 -3.37
CA VAL A 306 21.67 -0.89 -3.87
C VAL A 306 23.07 -1.00 -4.42
N CYS A 307 23.93 -1.71 -3.70
CA CYS A 307 25.27 -2.09 -4.16
C CYS A 307 25.22 -3.54 -4.67
N ARG A 308 25.53 -3.76 -5.94
CA ARG A 308 25.56 -5.09 -6.55
C ARG A 308 26.70 -5.18 -7.56
N GLN A 309 27.54 -6.21 -7.46
CA GLN A 309 28.67 -6.44 -8.37
C GLN A 309 29.56 -5.20 -8.53
N GLY A 310 29.85 -4.51 -7.42
CA GLY A 310 30.70 -3.31 -7.40
C GLY A 310 30.06 -2.01 -7.95
N ARG A 311 28.78 -2.05 -8.34
CA ARG A 311 28.02 -0.86 -8.76
C ARG A 311 27.06 -0.45 -7.66
N THR A 312 27.00 0.83 -7.37
CA THR A 312 26.06 1.40 -6.40
C THR A 312 25.05 2.28 -7.13
N GLU A 313 23.78 2.08 -6.80
CA GLU A 313 22.67 2.84 -7.32
C GLU A 313 21.82 3.32 -6.15
N THR A 314 21.26 4.50 -6.30
CA THR A 314 20.35 5.09 -5.32
C THR A 314 18.97 5.32 -5.91
N GLY A 315 17.97 5.24 -5.06
CA GLY A 315 16.59 5.46 -5.45
C GLY A 315 15.77 6.01 -4.30
N HIS A 316 14.57 6.46 -4.64
CA HIS A 316 13.63 7.07 -3.70
C HIS A 316 12.27 6.38 -3.79
N GLY A 317 11.57 6.37 -2.67
CA GLY A 317 10.26 5.76 -2.60
C GLY A 317 9.57 5.94 -1.26
N ILE A 318 8.85 4.91 -0.86
CA ILE A 318 8.06 4.90 0.38
C ILE A 318 8.42 3.67 1.19
N GLY A 319 8.49 3.86 2.51
CA GLY A 319 8.62 2.80 3.48
C GLY A 319 7.51 2.84 4.51
N GLU A 320 7.12 1.68 4.99
CA GLU A 320 6.03 1.50 5.93
C GLU A 320 6.42 0.58 7.08
N TYR A 321 5.89 0.87 8.23
CA TYR A 321 5.89 -0.04 9.38
C TYR A 321 4.46 -0.17 9.91
N LEU A 322 4.03 -1.40 10.10
CA LEU A 322 2.73 -1.71 10.68
C LEU A 322 2.89 -2.66 11.87
N ARG A 323 2.17 -2.33 12.94
CA ARG A 323 1.97 -3.18 14.11
C ARG A 323 0.47 -3.23 14.42
N PRO A 324 -0.26 -4.27 14.01
CA PRO A 324 -1.72 -4.26 14.05
C PRO A 324 -2.33 -4.38 15.45
N SER A 325 -1.58 -4.85 16.45
CA SER A 325 -2.13 -5.09 17.81
C SER A 325 -2.80 -3.87 18.48
N PRO A 326 -2.38 -2.60 18.29
CA PRO A 326 -3.10 -1.47 18.86
C PRO A 326 -4.50 -1.22 18.29
N LEU A 327 -4.82 -1.79 17.11
CA LEU A 327 -6.15 -1.66 16.47
C LEU A 327 -7.28 -2.27 17.32
N SER A 328 -6.97 -3.20 18.20
CA SER A 328 -7.94 -3.79 19.14
C SER A 328 -8.28 -2.89 20.34
N ARG A 329 -7.52 -1.80 20.55
CA ARG A 329 -7.73 -0.88 21.67
C ARG A 329 -8.86 0.08 21.36
N ARG A 330 -9.84 0.21 22.28
CA ARG A 330 -11.03 1.08 22.09
C ARG A 330 -10.68 2.52 21.76
N LEU A 331 -9.68 3.12 22.39
CA LEU A 331 -9.25 4.50 22.12
C LEU A 331 -8.69 4.66 20.70
N VAL A 332 -7.89 3.72 20.23
CA VAL A 332 -7.37 3.74 18.86
C VAL A 332 -8.50 3.57 17.86
N ALA A 333 -9.44 2.67 18.12
CA ALA A 333 -10.61 2.45 17.28
C ALA A 333 -11.49 3.72 17.22
N SER A 334 -11.73 4.40 18.34
CA SER A 334 -12.50 5.64 18.36
C SER A 334 -11.81 6.77 17.59
N ALA A 335 -10.49 6.92 17.74
CA ALA A 335 -9.71 7.90 16.99
C ALA A 335 -9.73 7.63 15.48
N MET A 336 -9.72 6.36 15.07
CA MET A 336 -9.84 5.98 13.65
C MET A 336 -11.23 6.28 13.10
N LYS A 337 -12.30 5.98 13.87
CA LYS A 337 -13.67 6.28 13.46
C LYS A 337 -13.87 7.76 13.15
N ALA A 338 -13.28 8.64 13.96
CA ALA A 338 -13.35 10.09 13.77
C ALA A 338 -12.68 10.59 12.48
N ARG A 339 -11.86 9.78 11.82
CA ARG A 339 -11.15 10.11 10.57
C ARG A 339 -11.81 9.51 9.33
N ILE A 340 -12.83 8.70 9.50
CA ILE A 340 -13.53 8.00 8.41
C ILE A 340 -14.86 8.69 8.16
N VAL A 341 -15.12 9.09 6.93
CA VAL A 341 -16.39 9.63 6.48
C VAL A 341 -17.29 8.48 6.05
N GLU A 342 -18.55 8.48 6.44
CA GLU A 342 -19.58 7.53 6.00
C GLU A 342 -20.46 8.19 4.93
N ARG A 343 -20.68 7.49 3.83
CA ARG A 343 -21.59 7.90 2.75
C ARG A 343 -22.80 6.99 2.64
#